data_a5267def3e0965eafc116a094ab22f31
#
_entry.id   a5267def3e0965eafc116a094ab22f31
#
_cell.length_a   1.000
_cell.length_b   1.000
_cell.length_c   1.000
_cell.angle_alpha   90.00
_cell.angle_beta   90.00
_cell.angle_gamma   90.00
#
_symmetry.space_group_name_H-M   'P 1'
#
loop_
_entity.id
_entity.type
_entity.pdbx_description
1 polymer ?
#
loop_
_entity_poly.entity_id
_entity_poly.type
_entity_poly.pdbx_seq_one_letter_code
_entity_poly.pdbx_strand_id
1 'polypeptide(L)'
;MARTPLANAVEEAVARIADEQTRVSRGGLLKGAGAAAIGASLLGSFARPAFATPSASARIAVVGAGLAGLTAAYRLQQAGYAAQVYEASDRIGGRCWTGRDTFADGQIYEHGGELIDSNHIEIKQLVQELGLTLDNLYQAETSGTETLGNFFGKPYTYTQMTNDLKVIWQQIHSDVSAASYPTHYSSYTARGLELDKMTIYQWIESYVPGGHRSPLGALLDVAYNIEYGAETTVQSSLNMLYLLGYAGPGQFRVFGKSNEKFHVRDGNDQIATILAAKLGSQITTNAALTAIKKLSDGTYSLSVGGSTVNVDHVVLALPFSLLRGVNFSKAGFNAVKTTAINELGMGTNAKVHLQFSSRFWRDQGCTGETYSDRGYQNTWEVSRAQAGKRGLLVWYTGGNAGVAVGSGTPASQATTFLKQVEPVLPGATTGWNGKVTRDYWTGYTWTKGSYSYWKAGQYTKFSGAESERSGNCHFAGEHTSQDFQGYLQGAVETGERAASEILADLK
;
A
#
# COMPACT_ATOMS: atom_id res chain seq x y z
N MET A 1 -4.10 3.81 5.82
CA MET A 1 -4.99 3.51 6.99
C MET A 1 -4.75 4.53 8.08
N ALA A 2 -5.75 5.31 8.48
CA ALA A 2 -5.66 6.09 9.71
C ALA A 2 -5.82 5.11 10.88
N ARG A 3 -4.72 4.76 11.53
CA ARG A 3 -4.69 3.78 12.63
C ARG A 3 -4.78 4.42 14.02
N THR A 4 -4.98 5.75 14.10
CA THR A 4 -5.09 6.45 15.38
C THR A 4 -6.50 6.99 15.62
N PRO A 5 -7.01 6.99 16.86
CA PRO A 5 -8.29 7.62 17.20
C PRO A 5 -8.35 9.11 16.83
N LEU A 6 -7.20 9.80 16.91
CA LEU A 6 -7.12 11.23 16.56
C LEU A 6 -7.25 11.45 15.05
N ALA A 7 -6.57 10.65 14.22
CA ALA A 7 -6.70 10.73 12.76
C ALA A 7 -8.15 10.43 12.33
N ASN A 8 -8.82 9.48 13.01
CA ASN A 8 -10.24 9.19 12.78
C ASN A 8 -11.15 10.35 13.10
N ALA A 9 -10.94 11.04 14.22
CA ALA A 9 -11.73 12.20 14.60
C ALA A 9 -11.55 13.38 13.62
N VAL A 10 -10.33 13.56 13.13
CA VAL A 10 -10.03 14.58 12.10
C VAL A 10 -10.68 14.22 10.77
N GLU A 11 -10.61 12.96 10.32
CA GLU A 11 -11.27 12.52 9.09
C GLU A 11 -12.80 12.65 9.16
N GLU A 12 -13.41 12.29 10.29
CA GLU A 12 -14.86 12.49 10.49
C GLU A 12 -15.24 13.98 10.49
N ALA A 13 -14.42 14.83 11.08
CA ALA A 13 -14.61 16.27 11.06
C ALA A 13 -14.48 16.84 9.64
N VAL A 14 -13.47 16.45 8.88
CA VAL A 14 -13.26 16.87 7.50
C VAL A 14 -14.38 16.35 6.59
N ALA A 15 -14.82 15.09 6.77
CA ALA A 15 -15.95 14.53 6.02
C ALA A 15 -17.25 15.28 6.29
N ARG A 16 -17.52 15.66 7.55
CA ARG A 16 -18.68 16.49 7.93
C ARG A 16 -18.61 17.89 7.31
N ILE A 17 -17.45 18.55 7.36
CA ILE A 17 -17.24 19.87 6.75
C ILE A 17 -17.45 19.80 5.22
N ALA A 18 -16.95 18.78 4.55
CA ALA A 18 -17.15 18.57 3.13
C ALA A 18 -18.62 18.33 2.77
N ASP A 19 -19.36 17.57 3.58
CA ASP A 19 -20.81 17.33 3.40
C ASP A 19 -21.63 18.60 3.68
N GLU A 20 -21.28 19.38 4.69
CA GLU A 20 -21.89 20.69 4.97
C GLU A 20 -21.62 21.70 3.85
N GLN A 21 -20.40 21.80 3.32
CA GLN A 21 -20.09 22.66 2.18
C GLN A 21 -20.84 22.26 0.91
N THR A 22 -21.05 20.96 0.69
CA THR A 22 -21.83 20.44 -0.44
C THR A 22 -23.32 20.75 -0.27
N ARG A 23 -23.85 20.75 0.95
CA ARG A 23 -25.24 21.14 1.25
C ARG A 23 -25.45 22.62 1.15
N VAL A 24 -24.50 23.44 1.57
CA VAL A 24 -24.57 24.91 1.45
C VAL A 24 -24.53 25.34 -0.02
N SER A 25 -23.74 24.70 -0.87
CA SER A 25 -23.67 25.01 -2.30
C SER A 25 -24.94 24.64 -3.07
N ARG A 26 -25.73 23.67 -2.62
CA ARG A 26 -27.04 23.31 -3.21
C ARG A 26 -28.22 24.16 -2.68
N GLY A 27 -28.07 24.76 -1.50
CA GLY A 27 -29.11 25.65 -0.92
C GLY A 27 -28.97 27.11 -1.31
N GLY A 28 -27.84 27.56 -1.84
CA GLY A 28 -27.52 28.95 -2.16
C GLY A 28 -27.96 29.44 -3.53
N LEU A 29 -28.50 28.58 -4.40
CA LEU A 29 -28.84 28.95 -5.80
C LEU A 29 -30.29 29.40 -6.02
N LEU A 30 -31.06 29.58 -4.97
CA LEU A 30 -32.48 29.93 -5.10
C LEU A 30 -32.98 31.08 -4.16
N LYS A 31 -32.18 32.09 -3.82
CA LYS A 31 -32.72 33.36 -3.32
C LYS A 31 -31.64 34.45 -3.33
N GLY A 32 -31.82 35.46 -4.18
CA GLY A 32 -31.11 36.71 -4.01
C GLY A 32 -30.75 37.47 -5.30
N ALA A 33 -31.74 37.81 -6.13
CA ALA A 33 -31.61 38.97 -6.98
C ALA A 33 -31.99 40.20 -6.13
N GLY A 34 -31.04 41.09 -5.93
CA GLY A 34 -31.37 42.42 -5.35
C GLY A 34 -30.20 43.06 -4.59
N ALA A 35 -29.75 44.17 -5.19
CA ALA A 35 -29.14 45.35 -4.58
C ALA A 35 -27.60 45.39 -4.35
N ALA A 36 -27.00 46.11 -5.28
CA ALA A 36 -26.29 47.36 -5.04
C ALA A 36 -24.79 47.30 -4.70
N ALA A 37 -24.07 47.81 -5.69
CA ALA A 37 -22.72 48.38 -5.64
C ALA A 37 -22.42 49.17 -4.36
N ILE A 38 -21.25 48.94 -3.79
CA ILE A 38 -20.30 49.93 -3.20
C ILE A 38 -18.96 49.21 -2.95
N GLY A 39 -17.86 49.83 -3.43
CA GLY A 39 -16.51 49.56 -2.88
C GLY A 39 -15.51 48.91 -3.81
N ALA A 40 -15.18 49.56 -4.93
CA ALA A 40 -13.84 49.37 -5.55
C ALA A 40 -12.79 49.97 -4.61
N SER A 41 -11.85 49.18 -4.21
CA SER A 41 -10.44 49.50 -3.85
C SER A 41 -9.95 48.66 -2.69
N LEU A 42 -9.37 47.55 -3.01
CA LEU A 42 -8.27 46.88 -2.31
C LEU A 42 -7.79 45.73 -3.21
N LEU A 43 -7.31 46.07 -4.40
CA LEU A 43 -6.34 45.26 -5.11
C LEU A 43 -5.01 45.35 -4.33
N GLY A 44 -4.96 44.73 -3.17
CA GLY A 44 -3.72 44.38 -2.52
C GLY A 44 -3.06 43.34 -3.40
N SER A 45 -1.98 43.76 -4.07
CA SER A 45 -1.04 42.86 -4.72
C SER A 45 -0.62 41.83 -3.68
N PHE A 46 -1.16 40.60 -3.76
CA PHE A 46 -0.53 39.46 -3.13
C PHE A 46 0.80 39.29 -3.85
N ALA A 47 1.84 40.00 -3.35
CA ALA A 47 3.20 39.69 -3.68
C ALA A 47 3.36 38.21 -3.37
N ARG A 48 3.53 37.38 -4.41
CA ARG A 48 4.07 36.05 -4.28
C ARG A 48 5.31 36.24 -3.41
N PRO A 49 5.49 35.50 -2.30
CA PRO A 49 6.74 35.52 -1.58
C PRO A 49 7.83 35.28 -2.62
N ALA A 50 8.72 36.24 -2.80
CA ALA A 50 9.91 36.05 -3.60
C ALA A 50 10.65 34.88 -2.96
N PHE A 51 10.63 33.73 -3.63
CA PHE A 51 11.47 32.62 -3.22
C PHE A 51 12.88 33.15 -3.21
N ALA A 52 13.51 33.11 -2.04
CA ALA A 52 14.93 33.44 -1.92
C ALA A 52 15.66 32.65 -2.98
N THR A 53 16.52 33.31 -3.76
CA THR A 53 17.38 32.65 -4.73
C THR A 53 18.13 31.55 -3.98
N PRO A 54 18.08 30.27 -4.41
CA PRO A 54 18.73 29.20 -3.68
C PRO A 54 20.21 29.53 -3.54
N SER A 55 20.69 29.63 -2.31
CA SER A 55 22.13 29.61 -2.00
C SER A 55 22.68 28.31 -2.56
N ALA A 56 23.83 28.36 -3.24
CA ALA A 56 24.57 27.30 -3.91
C ALA A 56 23.85 25.94 -3.96
N SER A 57 23.43 25.51 -5.14
CA SER A 57 22.59 24.35 -5.41
C SER A 57 22.98 23.12 -4.56
N ALA A 58 22.19 22.79 -3.54
CA ALA A 58 22.38 21.57 -2.76
C ALA A 58 22.38 20.34 -3.68
N ARG A 59 23.38 19.48 -3.55
CA ARG A 59 23.47 18.22 -4.30
C ARG A 59 22.60 17.19 -3.63
N ILE A 60 21.46 16.86 -4.22
CA ILE A 60 20.50 15.94 -3.67
C ILE A 60 20.42 14.70 -4.56
N ALA A 61 20.55 13.50 -3.96
CA ALA A 61 20.30 12.25 -4.64
C ALA A 61 19.06 11.56 -4.07
N VAL A 62 18.26 10.96 -4.95
CA VAL A 62 17.18 10.06 -4.61
C VAL A 62 17.50 8.69 -5.21
N VAL A 63 17.54 7.65 -4.39
CA VAL A 63 17.84 6.27 -4.82
C VAL A 63 16.57 5.45 -4.84
N GLY A 64 16.13 5.09 -6.05
CA GLY A 64 14.89 4.41 -6.36
C GLY A 64 13.86 5.34 -6.99
N ALA A 65 13.41 5.01 -8.22
CA ALA A 65 12.34 5.72 -8.95
C ALA A 65 10.97 5.03 -8.80
N GLY A 66 10.66 4.47 -7.63
CA GLY A 66 9.32 4.10 -7.21
C GLY A 66 8.50 5.35 -6.83
N LEU A 67 7.22 5.18 -6.46
CA LEU A 67 6.34 6.30 -6.09
C LEU A 67 6.97 7.20 -5.01
N ALA A 68 7.62 6.62 -3.99
CA ALA A 68 8.23 7.40 -2.91
C ALA A 68 9.36 8.30 -3.41
N GLY A 69 10.29 7.76 -4.19
CA GLY A 69 11.42 8.53 -4.72
C GLY A 69 10.99 9.57 -5.74
N LEU A 70 10.08 9.22 -6.65
CA LEU A 70 9.52 10.16 -7.63
C LEU A 70 8.75 11.30 -6.95
N THR A 71 7.96 11.00 -5.92
CA THR A 71 7.25 12.00 -5.12
C THR A 71 8.23 12.93 -4.41
N ALA A 72 9.27 12.38 -3.75
CA ALA A 72 10.28 13.17 -3.07
C ALA A 72 10.99 14.14 -4.04
N ALA A 73 11.46 13.62 -5.18
CA ALA A 73 12.12 14.44 -6.20
C ALA A 73 11.19 15.52 -6.77
N TYR A 74 9.93 15.19 -7.01
CA TYR A 74 8.94 16.14 -7.52
C TYR A 74 8.63 17.25 -6.51
N ARG A 75 8.48 16.95 -5.22
CA ARG A 75 8.27 17.98 -4.18
C ARG A 75 9.48 18.89 -4.03
N LEU A 76 10.69 18.34 -4.11
CA LEU A 76 11.94 19.14 -4.14
C LEU A 76 12.00 20.04 -5.37
N GLN A 77 11.66 19.53 -6.56
CA GLN A 77 11.61 20.33 -7.78
C GLN A 77 10.60 21.48 -7.68
N GLN A 78 9.41 21.23 -7.11
CA GLN A 78 8.41 22.29 -6.88
C GLN A 78 8.92 23.39 -5.95
N ALA A 79 9.83 23.05 -5.03
CA ALA A 79 10.48 23.99 -4.12
C ALA A 79 11.74 24.66 -4.73
N GLY A 80 12.08 24.38 -5.99
CA GLY A 80 13.20 24.98 -6.71
C GLY A 80 14.52 24.21 -6.60
N TYR A 81 14.52 22.98 -6.04
CA TYR A 81 15.72 22.14 -5.91
C TYR A 81 15.67 20.97 -6.89
N ALA A 82 16.74 20.78 -7.65
CA ALA A 82 16.89 19.60 -8.51
C ALA A 82 17.48 18.44 -7.70
N ALA A 83 16.83 17.28 -7.76
CA ALA A 83 17.35 16.05 -7.18
C ALA A 83 17.68 15.04 -8.29
N GLN A 84 18.89 14.46 -8.28
CA GLN A 84 19.24 13.41 -9.21
C GLN A 84 18.65 12.08 -8.72
N VAL A 85 17.79 11.46 -9.52
CA VAL A 85 17.14 10.19 -9.23
C VAL A 85 17.88 9.04 -9.90
N TYR A 86 18.25 8.01 -9.13
CA TYR A 86 18.92 6.81 -9.61
C TYR A 86 18.02 5.60 -9.45
N GLU A 87 17.69 4.94 -10.55
CA GLU A 87 16.87 3.72 -10.58
C GLU A 87 17.73 2.53 -11.05
N ALA A 88 17.64 1.43 -10.29
CA ALA A 88 18.44 0.25 -10.55
C ALA A 88 17.99 -0.53 -11.79
N SER A 89 16.69 -0.54 -12.07
CA SER A 89 16.11 -1.21 -13.23
C SER A 89 16.09 -0.32 -14.48
N ASP A 90 15.60 -0.85 -15.56
CA ASP A 90 15.35 -0.15 -16.83
C ASP A 90 14.01 0.60 -16.87
N ARG A 91 13.17 0.46 -15.82
CA ARG A 91 11.84 1.09 -15.73
C ARG A 91 11.65 1.84 -14.41
N ILE A 92 10.78 2.83 -14.45
CA ILE A 92 10.31 3.59 -13.28
C ILE A 92 9.08 2.95 -12.64
N GLY A 93 8.59 3.50 -11.52
CA GLY A 93 7.34 3.12 -10.85
C GLY A 93 7.49 2.03 -9.79
N GLY A 94 8.55 1.22 -9.84
CA GLY A 94 8.79 0.18 -8.85
C GLY A 94 7.65 -0.84 -8.77
N ARG A 95 6.94 -0.91 -7.63
CA ARG A 95 5.79 -1.81 -7.39
C ARG A 95 4.43 -1.21 -7.85
N CYS A 96 4.41 -0.01 -8.40
CA CYS A 96 3.29 0.59 -9.09
C CYS A 96 3.51 0.39 -10.59
N TRP A 97 2.85 -0.60 -11.16
CA TRP A 97 3.08 -1.05 -12.54
C TRP A 97 1.82 -1.70 -13.11
N THR A 98 1.30 -1.13 -14.19
CA THR A 98 0.07 -1.57 -14.85
C THR A 98 0.39 -2.41 -16.10
N GLY A 99 -0.23 -3.57 -16.20
CA GLY A 99 -0.17 -4.44 -17.38
C GLY A 99 -1.25 -4.07 -18.39
N ARG A 100 -0.84 -3.94 -19.66
CA ARG A 100 -1.72 -3.61 -20.80
C ARG A 100 -1.51 -4.61 -21.94
N ASP A 101 -2.41 -4.63 -22.89
CA ASP A 101 -2.31 -5.40 -24.15
C ASP A 101 -2.27 -6.94 -24.02
N THR A 102 -2.44 -7.46 -22.79
CA THR A 102 -2.45 -8.90 -22.53
C THR A 102 -3.85 -9.49 -22.65
N PHE A 103 -4.82 -8.81 -22.09
CA PHE A 103 -6.20 -9.26 -22.02
C PHE A 103 -7.05 -8.67 -23.12
N ALA A 104 -8.12 -9.39 -23.51
CA ALA A 104 -9.06 -8.88 -24.51
C ALA A 104 -9.90 -7.73 -23.93
N ASP A 105 -10.62 -7.03 -24.80
CA ASP A 105 -11.46 -5.88 -24.50
C ASP A 105 -10.66 -4.65 -23.99
N GLY A 106 -9.33 -4.62 -24.20
CA GLY A 106 -8.46 -3.57 -23.69
C GLY A 106 -8.35 -3.54 -22.15
N GLN A 107 -8.73 -4.63 -21.48
CA GLN A 107 -8.69 -4.69 -20.01
C GLN A 107 -7.26 -4.68 -19.49
N ILE A 108 -7.07 -3.91 -18.42
CA ILE A 108 -5.80 -3.73 -17.74
C ILE A 108 -5.79 -4.46 -16.40
N TYR A 109 -4.60 -4.64 -15.83
CA TYR A 109 -4.39 -5.22 -14.51
C TYR A 109 -3.17 -4.59 -13.84
N GLU A 110 -3.10 -4.67 -12.52
CA GLU A 110 -1.95 -4.17 -11.78
C GLU A 110 -1.03 -5.32 -11.38
N HIS A 111 0.21 -5.27 -11.83
CA HIS A 111 1.25 -6.21 -11.40
C HIS A 111 1.47 -6.14 -9.88
N GLY A 112 1.40 -4.95 -9.29
CA GLY A 112 1.64 -4.69 -7.88
C GLY A 112 0.48 -3.99 -7.19
N GLY A 113 0.74 -2.78 -6.65
CA GLY A 113 -0.25 -1.99 -5.92
C GLY A 113 -1.43 -1.59 -6.78
N GLU A 114 -2.63 -1.95 -6.34
CA GLU A 114 -3.85 -1.84 -7.13
C GLU A 114 -4.87 -0.90 -6.50
N LEU A 115 -5.23 -1.13 -5.24
CA LEU A 115 -6.39 -0.52 -4.62
C LEU A 115 -6.01 0.67 -3.74
N ILE A 116 -6.84 1.72 -3.79
CA ILE A 116 -6.66 2.97 -3.04
C ILE A 116 -7.87 3.15 -2.12
N ASP A 117 -7.61 3.36 -0.84
CA ASP A 117 -8.65 3.55 0.17
C ASP A 117 -9.20 4.98 0.20
N SER A 118 -10.37 5.13 0.80
CA SER A 118 -10.98 6.46 0.99
C SER A 118 -10.13 7.39 1.86
N ASN A 119 -9.40 6.85 2.84
CA ASN A 119 -8.52 7.58 3.75
C ASN A 119 -7.07 7.73 3.25
N HIS A 120 -6.76 7.30 2.04
CA HIS A 120 -5.48 7.53 1.38
C HIS A 120 -5.43 8.97 0.83
N ILE A 121 -5.07 9.93 1.69
CA ILE A 121 -5.22 11.36 1.39
C ILE A 121 -4.16 11.83 0.39
N GLU A 122 -2.89 11.60 0.67
CA GLU A 122 -1.76 12.14 -0.10
C GLU A 122 -1.75 11.62 -1.53
N ILE A 123 -1.97 10.31 -1.73
CA ILE A 123 -2.02 9.76 -3.09
C ILE A 123 -3.24 10.29 -3.87
N LYS A 124 -4.41 10.48 -3.22
CA LYS A 124 -5.58 11.05 -3.90
C LYS A 124 -5.37 12.50 -4.28
N GLN A 125 -4.72 13.28 -3.42
CA GLN A 125 -4.33 14.66 -3.73
C GLN A 125 -3.32 14.70 -4.89
N LEU A 126 -2.31 13.81 -4.87
CA LEU A 126 -1.34 13.70 -5.95
C LEU A 126 -2.01 13.30 -7.27
N VAL A 127 -2.93 12.32 -7.27
CA VAL A 127 -3.73 11.93 -8.44
C VAL A 127 -4.48 13.13 -9.01
N GLN A 128 -5.13 13.92 -8.17
CA GLN A 128 -5.83 15.14 -8.58
C GLN A 128 -4.86 16.20 -9.14
N GLU A 129 -3.73 16.43 -8.48
CA GLU A 129 -2.69 17.37 -8.91
C GLU A 129 -2.11 17.01 -10.29
N LEU A 130 -1.99 15.71 -10.56
CA LEU A 130 -1.52 15.19 -11.84
C LEU A 130 -2.60 15.16 -12.93
N GLY A 131 -3.84 15.60 -12.64
CA GLY A 131 -4.96 15.60 -13.57
C GLY A 131 -5.53 14.21 -13.88
N LEU A 132 -5.26 13.22 -13.04
CA LEU A 132 -5.75 11.86 -13.18
C LEU A 132 -7.13 11.68 -12.54
N THR A 133 -7.86 10.65 -12.95
CA THR A 133 -9.20 10.33 -12.45
C THR A 133 -9.18 9.05 -11.65
N LEU A 134 -9.89 9.01 -10.53
CA LEU A 134 -10.15 7.80 -9.75
C LEU A 134 -11.48 7.19 -10.12
N ASP A 135 -11.50 5.92 -10.47
CA ASP A 135 -12.70 5.12 -10.58
C ASP A 135 -13.15 4.64 -9.20
N ASN A 136 -14.45 4.76 -8.91
CA ASN A 136 -15.05 4.21 -7.71
C ASN A 136 -15.52 2.78 -7.99
N LEU A 137 -14.78 1.81 -7.48
CA LEU A 137 -15.00 0.39 -7.76
C LEU A 137 -16.32 -0.13 -7.16
N TYR A 138 -16.77 0.44 -6.04
CA TYR A 138 -18.06 0.06 -5.44
C TYR A 138 -19.26 0.44 -6.31
N GLN A 139 -19.16 1.53 -7.08
CA GLN A 139 -20.21 1.89 -8.02
C GLN A 139 -20.30 0.95 -9.24
N ALA A 140 -19.24 0.20 -9.49
CA ALA A 140 -19.17 -0.79 -10.57
C ALA A 140 -19.60 -2.20 -10.13
N GLU A 141 -19.85 -2.41 -8.85
CA GLU A 141 -20.35 -3.68 -8.33
C GLU A 141 -21.83 -3.88 -8.68
N THR A 142 -22.20 -5.13 -8.92
CA THR A 142 -23.59 -5.47 -9.22
C THR A 142 -24.39 -5.52 -7.91
N SER A 143 -25.54 -4.85 -7.88
CA SER A 143 -26.43 -4.90 -6.71
C SER A 143 -26.84 -6.33 -6.38
N GLY A 144 -26.81 -6.67 -5.10
CA GLY A 144 -27.16 -8.00 -4.60
C GLY A 144 -26.02 -9.03 -4.65
N THR A 145 -24.81 -8.59 -5.00
CA THR A 145 -23.61 -9.43 -4.87
C THR A 145 -22.90 -9.21 -3.53
N GLU A 146 -22.24 -10.24 -3.02
CA GLU A 146 -21.49 -10.18 -1.76
C GLU A 146 -20.18 -10.99 -1.86
N THR A 147 -19.29 -10.80 -0.89
CA THR A 147 -18.08 -11.63 -0.71
C THR A 147 -18.49 -13.05 -0.31
N LEU A 148 -17.89 -14.08 -0.92
CA LEU A 148 -18.13 -15.47 -0.59
C LEU A 148 -16.98 -16.09 0.20
N GLY A 149 -17.30 -16.89 1.21
CA GLY A 149 -16.36 -17.74 1.93
C GLY A 149 -16.60 -19.22 1.66
N ASN A 150 -15.52 -20.02 1.67
CA ASN A 150 -15.62 -21.47 1.67
C ASN A 150 -14.50 -22.07 2.54
N PHE A 151 -14.87 -22.56 3.70
CA PHE A 151 -13.94 -23.15 4.66
C PHE A 151 -14.37 -24.54 5.07
N PHE A 152 -13.41 -25.45 5.19
CA PHE A 152 -13.66 -26.87 5.50
C PHE A 152 -14.66 -27.53 4.53
N GLY A 153 -14.61 -27.08 3.26
CA GLY A 153 -15.50 -27.59 2.20
C GLY A 153 -16.94 -27.07 2.26
N LYS A 154 -17.26 -26.11 3.12
CA LYS A 154 -18.61 -25.57 3.31
C LYS A 154 -18.66 -24.06 2.99
N PRO A 155 -19.78 -23.58 2.42
CA PRO A 155 -20.02 -22.16 2.31
C PRO A 155 -19.98 -21.46 3.67
N TYR A 156 -19.38 -20.27 3.70
CA TYR A 156 -19.33 -19.38 4.85
C TYR A 156 -19.85 -18.03 4.39
N THR A 157 -21.10 -17.72 4.70
CA THR A 157 -21.81 -16.56 4.16
C THR A 157 -21.32 -15.26 4.78
N TYR A 158 -21.49 -14.14 4.09
CA TYR A 158 -21.19 -12.80 4.59
C TYR A 158 -21.88 -12.52 5.93
N THR A 159 -23.15 -12.94 6.09
CA THR A 159 -23.87 -12.80 7.35
C THR A 159 -23.23 -13.62 8.48
N GLN A 160 -22.78 -14.85 8.22
CA GLN A 160 -22.06 -15.65 9.21
C GLN A 160 -20.73 -14.99 9.59
N MET A 161 -19.93 -14.58 8.60
CA MET A 161 -18.66 -13.88 8.83
C MET A 161 -18.86 -12.65 9.73
N THR A 162 -19.89 -11.83 9.44
CA THR A 162 -20.21 -10.65 10.23
C THR A 162 -20.61 -11.00 11.66
N ASN A 163 -21.44 -12.04 11.86
CA ASN A 163 -21.90 -12.43 13.18
C ASN A 163 -20.76 -13.02 14.03
N ASP A 164 -19.92 -13.86 13.43
CA ASP A 164 -18.80 -14.48 14.14
C ASP A 164 -17.74 -13.43 14.51
N LEU A 165 -17.50 -12.43 13.64
CA LEU A 165 -16.58 -11.33 13.94
C LEU A 165 -17.05 -10.49 15.14
N LYS A 166 -18.35 -10.33 15.35
CA LYS A 166 -18.90 -9.64 16.52
C LYS A 166 -18.51 -10.30 17.84
N VAL A 167 -18.34 -11.62 17.84
CA VAL A 167 -18.01 -12.37 19.06
C VAL A 167 -16.63 -11.97 19.61
N ILE A 168 -15.67 -11.72 18.75
CA ILE A 168 -14.30 -11.35 19.14
C ILE A 168 -14.08 -9.82 19.23
N TRP A 169 -15.09 -9.04 18.89
CA TRP A 169 -15.02 -7.59 18.80
C TRP A 169 -14.50 -6.93 20.08
N GLN A 170 -15.07 -7.30 21.23
CA GLN A 170 -14.67 -6.71 22.51
C GLN A 170 -13.22 -7.03 22.86
N GLN A 171 -12.76 -8.25 22.59
CA GLN A 171 -11.37 -8.65 22.82
C GLN A 171 -10.41 -7.83 21.98
N ILE A 172 -10.70 -7.67 20.67
CA ILE A 172 -9.87 -6.87 19.76
C ILE A 172 -9.74 -5.44 20.27
N HIS A 173 -10.86 -4.79 20.64
CA HIS A 173 -10.83 -3.41 21.14
C HIS A 173 -10.11 -3.27 22.47
N SER A 174 -10.26 -4.24 23.37
CA SER A 174 -9.51 -4.27 24.64
C SER A 174 -8.01 -4.35 24.37
N ASP A 175 -7.59 -5.23 23.46
CA ASP A 175 -6.17 -5.40 23.12
C ASP A 175 -5.58 -4.16 22.46
N VAL A 176 -6.28 -3.57 21.48
CA VAL A 176 -5.84 -2.34 20.79
C VAL A 176 -5.71 -1.18 21.78
N SER A 177 -6.70 -1.02 22.67
CA SER A 177 -6.66 0.04 23.70
C SER A 177 -5.52 -0.16 24.68
N ALA A 178 -5.27 -1.38 25.15
CA ALA A 178 -4.23 -1.69 26.11
C ALA A 178 -2.82 -1.68 25.50
N ALA A 179 -2.68 -2.06 24.23
CA ALA A 179 -1.41 -1.98 23.51
C ALA A 179 -1.01 -0.54 23.26
N SER A 180 -2.01 0.36 23.11
CA SER A 180 -1.83 1.71 22.57
C SER A 180 -1.30 1.69 21.13
N TYR A 181 -1.49 2.78 20.40
CA TYR A 181 -0.95 2.94 19.05
C TYR A 181 -0.24 4.28 18.92
N PRO A 182 0.94 4.32 18.30
CA PRO A 182 1.73 3.19 17.79
C PRO A 182 2.52 2.48 18.89
N THR A 183 2.86 1.20 18.67
CA THR A 183 3.90 0.48 19.42
C THR A 183 5.25 0.73 18.75
N HIS A 184 6.17 1.39 19.45
CA HIS A 184 7.52 1.70 18.95
C HIS A 184 8.60 1.07 19.86
N TYR A 185 9.81 0.90 19.29
CA TYR A 185 10.95 0.41 20.08
C TYR A 185 11.31 1.30 21.26
N SER A 186 11.02 2.59 21.18
CA SER A 186 11.28 3.60 22.22
C SER A 186 10.09 3.85 23.14
N SER A 187 8.89 3.37 22.80
CA SER A 187 7.67 3.61 23.59
C SER A 187 6.62 2.52 23.30
N TYR A 188 6.32 1.72 24.31
CA TYR A 188 5.30 0.67 24.26
C TYR A 188 4.75 0.37 25.66
N THR A 189 3.55 -0.19 25.71
CA THR A 189 2.93 -0.67 26.95
C THR A 189 3.33 -2.12 27.24
N ALA A 190 3.08 -2.60 28.47
CA ALA A 190 3.28 -4.01 28.81
C ALA A 190 2.43 -4.93 27.93
N ARG A 191 1.16 -4.56 27.66
CA ARG A 191 0.28 -5.32 26.76
C ARG A 191 0.75 -5.26 25.32
N GLY A 192 1.24 -4.10 24.84
CA GLY A 192 1.85 -3.95 23.52
C GLY A 192 3.05 -4.90 23.33
N LEU A 193 3.93 -5.02 24.32
CA LEU A 193 5.04 -5.97 24.31
C LEU A 193 4.58 -7.43 24.26
N GLU A 194 3.56 -7.77 25.04
CA GLU A 194 3.01 -9.13 25.07
C GLU A 194 2.40 -9.50 23.72
N LEU A 195 1.57 -8.62 23.15
CA LEU A 195 0.93 -8.81 21.85
C LEU A 195 1.92 -8.79 20.71
N ASP A 196 2.98 -7.98 20.77
CA ASP A 196 4.03 -8.00 19.76
C ASP A 196 4.77 -9.34 19.71
N LYS A 197 5.04 -9.94 20.88
CA LYS A 197 5.66 -11.28 20.97
C LYS A 197 4.73 -12.43 20.61
N MET A 198 3.43 -12.22 20.70
CA MET A 198 2.41 -13.18 20.29
C MET A 198 2.27 -13.17 18.76
N THR A 199 2.19 -14.34 18.13
CA THR A 199 1.88 -14.42 16.71
C THR A 199 0.39 -14.26 16.45
N ILE A 200 0.00 -13.88 15.21
CA ILE A 200 -1.42 -13.87 14.82
C ILE A 200 -2.04 -15.26 15.05
N TYR A 201 -1.33 -16.32 14.67
CA TYR A 201 -1.75 -17.70 14.91
C TYR A 201 -2.10 -17.94 16.39
N GLN A 202 -1.20 -17.59 17.31
CA GLN A 202 -1.42 -17.75 18.74
C GLN A 202 -2.59 -16.91 19.26
N TRP A 203 -2.79 -15.71 18.73
CA TRP A 203 -3.92 -14.87 19.10
C TRP A 203 -5.25 -15.52 18.67
N ILE A 204 -5.33 -16.04 17.44
CA ILE A 204 -6.50 -16.76 16.93
C ILE A 204 -6.83 -17.97 17.82
N GLU A 205 -5.83 -18.79 18.15
CA GLU A 205 -6.02 -19.95 19.03
C GLU A 205 -6.51 -19.56 20.45
N SER A 206 -6.07 -18.40 20.95
CA SER A 206 -6.38 -17.96 22.31
C SER A 206 -7.75 -17.30 22.43
N TYR A 207 -8.21 -16.58 21.39
CA TYR A 207 -9.34 -15.66 21.52
C TYR A 207 -10.48 -15.90 20.53
N VAL A 208 -10.25 -16.63 19.45
CA VAL A 208 -11.33 -17.00 18.52
C VAL A 208 -11.97 -18.31 18.96
N PRO A 209 -13.29 -18.36 19.20
CA PRO A 209 -13.96 -19.61 19.56
C PRO A 209 -13.70 -20.72 18.53
N GLY A 210 -13.10 -21.82 18.99
CA GLY A 210 -12.70 -22.95 18.14
C GLY A 210 -11.37 -22.76 17.39
N GLY A 211 -10.67 -21.64 17.59
CA GLY A 211 -9.36 -21.36 16.99
C GLY A 211 -9.37 -21.51 15.47
N HIS A 212 -8.28 -21.99 14.88
CA HIS A 212 -8.16 -22.26 13.43
C HIS A 212 -9.10 -23.36 12.91
N ARG A 213 -9.74 -24.12 13.78
CA ARG A 213 -10.74 -25.12 13.40
C ARG A 213 -12.13 -24.53 13.20
N SER A 214 -12.33 -23.26 13.51
CA SER A 214 -13.57 -22.52 13.22
C SER A 214 -13.48 -21.80 11.87
N PRO A 215 -14.61 -21.57 11.19
CA PRO A 215 -14.61 -20.80 9.93
C PRO A 215 -14.03 -19.39 10.09
N LEU A 216 -14.30 -18.71 11.21
CA LEU A 216 -13.74 -17.40 11.48
C LEU A 216 -12.22 -17.46 11.67
N GLY A 217 -11.71 -18.43 12.44
CA GLY A 217 -10.27 -18.57 12.63
C GLY A 217 -9.54 -18.88 11.34
N ALA A 218 -10.09 -19.76 10.51
CA ALA A 218 -9.55 -20.07 9.19
C ALA A 218 -9.61 -18.85 8.23
N LEU A 219 -10.69 -18.07 8.27
CA LEU A 219 -10.80 -16.83 7.51
C LEU A 219 -9.73 -15.83 7.94
N LEU A 220 -9.54 -15.58 9.23
CA LEU A 220 -8.51 -14.66 9.73
C LEU A 220 -7.09 -15.13 9.37
N ASP A 221 -6.84 -16.43 9.45
CA ASP A 221 -5.55 -17.00 9.04
C ASP A 221 -5.26 -16.74 7.57
N VAL A 222 -6.21 -17.03 6.68
CA VAL A 222 -6.10 -16.77 5.24
C VAL A 222 -5.97 -15.27 4.95
N ALA A 223 -6.84 -14.45 5.55
CA ALA A 223 -6.88 -13.01 5.29
C ALA A 223 -5.57 -12.31 5.70
N TYR A 224 -5.03 -12.64 6.88
CA TYR A 224 -3.79 -12.02 7.36
C TYR A 224 -2.53 -12.65 6.77
N ASN A 225 -2.63 -13.87 6.25
CA ASN A 225 -1.56 -14.44 5.42
C ASN A 225 -1.39 -13.64 4.12
N ILE A 226 -2.48 -13.37 3.40
CA ILE A 226 -2.45 -12.59 2.15
C ILE A 226 -2.22 -11.10 2.38
N GLU A 227 -2.73 -10.53 3.48
CA GLU A 227 -2.56 -9.09 3.77
C GLU A 227 -1.08 -8.71 3.92
N TYR A 228 -0.29 -9.58 4.56
CA TYR A 228 1.12 -9.30 4.82
C TYR A 228 2.09 -10.18 4.03
N GLY A 229 1.59 -11.15 3.28
CA GLY A 229 2.39 -12.06 2.47
C GLY A 229 3.28 -13.00 3.30
N ALA A 230 2.84 -13.36 4.50
CA ALA A 230 3.60 -14.20 5.42
C ALA A 230 2.67 -15.09 6.24
N GLU A 231 3.17 -16.25 6.68
CA GLU A 231 2.41 -17.13 7.57
C GLU A 231 2.05 -16.42 8.88
N THR A 232 0.82 -16.62 9.36
CA THR A 232 0.35 -16.05 10.63
C THR A 232 1.14 -16.54 11.84
N THR A 233 1.85 -17.66 11.70
CA THR A 233 2.77 -18.23 12.71
C THR A 233 4.05 -17.43 12.91
N VAL A 234 4.39 -16.49 12.01
CA VAL A 234 5.60 -15.65 12.12
C VAL A 234 5.30 -14.16 12.30
N GLN A 235 4.09 -13.73 12.00
CA GLN A 235 3.67 -12.34 12.11
C GLN A 235 3.35 -11.94 13.55
N SER A 236 3.68 -10.70 13.94
CA SER A 236 3.18 -10.13 15.20
C SER A 236 1.65 -10.04 15.20
N SER A 237 1.00 -10.37 16.30
CA SER A 237 -0.46 -10.21 16.44
C SER A 237 -0.90 -8.76 16.28
N LEU A 238 -0.02 -7.81 16.55
CA LEU A 238 -0.28 -6.37 16.36
C LEU A 238 -0.58 -6.03 14.90
N ASN A 239 -0.04 -6.76 13.92
CA ASN A 239 -0.40 -6.57 12.51
C ASN A 239 -1.92 -6.69 12.30
N MET A 240 -2.51 -7.76 12.80
CA MET A 240 -3.95 -7.99 12.71
C MET A 240 -4.74 -7.01 13.60
N LEU A 241 -4.33 -6.84 14.84
CA LEU A 241 -5.07 -6.02 15.81
C LEU A 241 -5.15 -4.56 15.39
N TYR A 242 -4.06 -3.99 14.90
CA TYR A 242 -4.03 -2.60 14.45
C TYR A 242 -4.78 -2.37 13.13
N LEU A 243 -4.98 -3.41 12.34
CA LEU A 243 -5.78 -3.32 11.12
C LEU A 243 -7.27 -3.57 11.41
N LEU A 244 -7.58 -4.72 12.01
CA LEU A 244 -8.96 -5.16 12.28
C LEU A 244 -9.66 -4.30 13.34
N GLY A 245 -8.93 -3.83 14.34
CA GLY A 245 -9.49 -3.12 15.48
C GLY A 245 -10.18 -1.79 15.19
N TYR A 246 -10.10 -1.31 13.96
CA TYR A 246 -10.79 -0.10 13.51
C TYR A 246 -12.04 -0.38 12.67
N ALA A 247 -12.43 -1.64 12.48
CA ALA A 247 -13.72 -1.96 11.87
C ALA A 247 -14.87 -1.57 12.83
N GLY A 248 -15.99 -1.10 12.30
CA GLY A 248 -17.20 -0.80 13.11
C GLY A 248 -17.92 -2.07 13.56
N PRO A 249 -18.60 -2.06 14.73
CA PRO A 249 -19.33 -3.21 15.20
C PRO A 249 -20.43 -3.60 14.20
N GLY A 250 -20.54 -4.90 13.92
CA GLY A 250 -21.58 -5.41 13.03
C GLY A 250 -21.32 -5.21 11.53
N GLN A 251 -20.14 -4.79 11.16
CA GLN A 251 -19.70 -4.75 9.77
C GLN A 251 -18.61 -5.81 9.57
N PHE A 252 -18.74 -6.61 8.51
CA PHE A 252 -17.64 -7.45 8.08
C PHE A 252 -16.61 -6.56 7.36
N ARG A 253 -15.50 -6.32 8.03
CA ARG A 253 -14.35 -5.61 7.47
C ARG A 253 -13.08 -6.24 8.03
N VAL A 254 -12.66 -7.33 7.41
CA VAL A 254 -11.50 -8.11 7.84
C VAL A 254 -10.21 -7.28 7.82
N PHE A 255 -10.16 -6.22 7.00
CA PHE A 255 -9.06 -5.27 6.92
C PHE A 255 -9.40 -3.90 7.55
N GLY A 256 -10.32 -3.86 8.49
CA GLY A 256 -10.62 -2.65 9.26
C GLY A 256 -11.15 -1.49 8.42
N LYS A 257 -10.40 -0.38 8.39
CA LYS A 257 -10.76 0.82 7.62
C LYS A 257 -10.32 0.78 6.16
N SER A 258 -9.46 -0.16 5.78
CA SER A 258 -9.13 -0.36 4.37
C SER A 258 -10.39 -0.79 3.63
N ASN A 259 -10.82 0.02 2.69
CA ASN A 259 -12.04 -0.21 1.93
C ASN A 259 -11.80 -0.40 0.44
N GLU A 260 -10.55 -0.28 -0.03
CA GLU A 260 -10.12 -0.67 -1.37
C GLU A 260 -11.02 -0.12 -2.49
N LYS A 261 -11.47 1.13 -2.30
CA LYS A 261 -12.60 1.72 -3.03
C LYS A 261 -12.23 2.26 -4.39
N PHE A 262 -10.98 2.69 -4.58
CA PHE A 262 -10.58 3.45 -5.74
C PHE A 262 -9.42 2.80 -6.50
N HIS A 263 -9.38 3.10 -7.81
CA HIS A 263 -8.29 2.76 -8.71
C HIS A 263 -8.10 3.92 -9.69
N VAL A 264 -6.88 4.22 -10.11
CA VAL A 264 -6.64 5.24 -11.13
C VAL A 264 -7.14 4.71 -12.48
N ARG A 265 -8.05 5.45 -13.11
CA ARG A 265 -8.58 5.09 -14.44
C ARG A 265 -7.42 4.88 -15.41
N ASP A 266 -7.48 3.78 -16.15
CA ASP A 266 -6.45 3.36 -17.13
C ASP A 266 -5.08 3.00 -16.54
N GLY A 267 -4.98 2.85 -15.20
CA GLY A 267 -3.83 2.28 -14.51
C GLY A 267 -3.10 3.21 -13.54
N ASN A 268 -2.69 2.64 -12.43
CA ASN A 268 -2.01 3.37 -11.35
C ASN A 268 -0.61 3.88 -11.73
N ASP A 269 0.07 3.22 -12.68
CA ASP A 269 1.42 3.58 -13.13
C ASP A 269 1.48 4.94 -13.83
N GLN A 270 0.33 5.51 -14.23
CA GLN A 270 0.25 6.87 -14.76
C GLN A 270 0.78 7.90 -13.75
N ILE A 271 0.61 7.66 -12.44
CA ILE A 271 1.18 8.53 -11.40
C ILE A 271 2.70 8.60 -11.59
N ALA A 272 3.36 7.44 -11.65
CA ALA A 272 4.82 7.38 -11.82
C ALA A 272 5.26 7.94 -13.18
N THR A 273 4.53 7.65 -14.24
CA THR A 273 4.84 8.09 -15.61
C THR A 273 4.79 9.62 -15.72
N ILE A 274 3.76 10.26 -15.17
CA ILE A 274 3.63 11.73 -15.21
C ILE A 274 4.70 12.39 -14.32
N LEU A 275 4.95 11.85 -13.12
CA LEU A 275 6.03 12.36 -12.26
C LEU A 275 7.39 12.28 -12.97
N ALA A 276 7.69 11.13 -13.60
CA ALA A 276 8.93 10.97 -14.35
C ALA A 276 9.04 11.94 -15.54
N ALA A 277 7.95 12.17 -16.26
CA ALA A 277 7.93 13.16 -17.35
C ALA A 277 8.21 14.58 -16.86
N LYS A 278 7.70 14.95 -15.67
CA LYS A 278 7.98 16.27 -15.04
C LYS A 278 9.42 16.38 -14.57
N LEU A 279 10.04 15.30 -14.10
CA LEU A 279 11.44 15.27 -13.65
C LEU A 279 12.43 15.21 -14.81
N GLY A 280 12.06 14.61 -15.93
CA GLY A 280 12.84 14.57 -17.16
C GLY A 280 14.26 14.02 -16.97
N SER A 281 15.27 14.81 -17.33
CA SER A 281 16.69 14.42 -17.28
C SER A 281 17.26 14.20 -15.86
N GLN A 282 16.49 14.46 -14.82
CA GLN A 282 16.90 14.16 -13.45
C GLN A 282 16.90 12.66 -13.13
N ILE A 283 16.33 11.80 -14.00
CA ILE A 283 16.23 10.34 -13.77
C ILE A 283 17.28 9.59 -14.60
N THR A 284 18.04 8.75 -13.92
CA THR A 284 18.99 7.82 -14.55
C THR A 284 18.59 6.40 -14.18
N THR A 285 18.21 5.60 -15.18
CA THR A 285 17.91 4.16 -15.04
C THR A 285 19.18 3.32 -15.19
N ASN A 286 19.10 2.00 -14.87
CA ASN A 286 20.23 1.08 -14.86
C ASN A 286 21.39 1.54 -13.95
N ALA A 287 21.05 2.27 -12.88
CA ALA A 287 21.99 2.90 -11.96
C ALA A 287 21.77 2.37 -10.52
N ALA A 288 22.15 1.11 -10.29
CA ALA A 288 22.04 0.48 -8.98
C ALA A 288 23.00 1.09 -7.96
N LEU A 289 22.51 1.37 -6.74
CA LEU A 289 23.34 1.71 -5.59
C LEU A 289 24.03 0.44 -5.08
N THR A 290 25.36 0.47 -4.97
CA THR A 290 26.16 -0.64 -4.44
C THR A 290 26.82 -0.33 -3.10
N ALA A 291 27.10 0.95 -2.81
CA ALA A 291 27.62 1.37 -1.53
C ALA A 291 27.20 2.79 -1.17
N ILE A 292 27.10 3.06 0.13
CA ILE A 292 26.89 4.39 0.71
C ILE A 292 27.84 4.61 1.88
N LYS A 293 28.48 5.79 1.92
CA LYS A 293 29.43 6.18 2.97
C LYS A 293 29.15 7.61 3.41
N LYS A 294 29.08 7.85 4.72
CA LYS A 294 29.08 9.18 5.32
C LYS A 294 30.51 9.72 5.35
N LEU A 295 30.71 10.94 4.90
CA LEU A 295 32.00 11.64 4.90
C LEU A 295 32.17 12.47 6.18
N SER A 296 33.39 12.93 6.44
CA SER A 296 33.75 13.68 7.67
C SER A 296 33.02 15.03 7.78
N ASP A 297 32.64 15.62 6.65
CA ASP A 297 31.88 16.87 6.58
C ASP A 297 30.34 16.67 6.73
N GLY A 298 29.89 15.43 6.94
CA GLY A 298 28.49 15.08 7.09
C GLY A 298 27.76 14.76 5.78
N THR A 299 28.38 14.99 4.62
CA THR A 299 27.87 14.63 3.30
C THR A 299 27.97 13.13 3.03
N TYR A 300 27.44 12.67 1.91
CA TYR A 300 27.44 11.23 1.56
C TYR A 300 28.13 11.00 0.22
N SER A 301 28.90 9.90 0.17
CA SER A 301 29.46 9.36 -1.06
C SER A 301 28.69 8.09 -1.45
N LEU A 302 28.14 8.08 -2.65
CA LEU A 302 27.33 6.98 -3.21
C LEU A 302 28.10 6.30 -4.34
N SER A 303 28.21 4.99 -4.30
CA SER A 303 28.64 4.19 -5.46
C SER A 303 27.37 3.76 -6.21
N VAL A 304 27.08 4.38 -7.33
CA VAL A 304 25.83 4.23 -8.08
C VAL A 304 26.09 4.20 -9.59
N GLY A 305 25.50 3.24 -10.31
CA GLY A 305 25.68 3.14 -11.77
C GLY A 305 27.13 2.99 -12.22
N GLY A 306 27.99 2.37 -11.40
CA GLY A 306 29.43 2.25 -11.68
C GLY A 306 30.28 3.50 -11.41
N SER A 307 29.66 4.58 -10.94
CA SER A 307 30.32 5.86 -10.63
C SER A 307 30.26 6.19 -9.14
N THR A 308 31.10 7.11 -8.68
CA THR A 308 31.03 7.68 -7.34
C THR A 308 30.47 9.08 -7.40
N VAL A 309 29.42 9.34 -6.62
CA VAL A 309 28.75 10.65 -6.55
C VAL A 309 28.75 11.14 -5.10
N ASN A 310 29.17 12.38 -4.86
CA ASN A 310 29.11 13.01 -3.54
C ASN A 310 27.93 13.97 -3.48
N VAL A 311 27.09 13.83 -2.45
CA VAL A 311 25.85 14.58 -2.27
C VAL A 311 25.72 15.13 -0.86
N ASP A 312 25.01 16.23 -0.72
CA ASP A 312 24.74 16.88 0.56
C ASP A 312 23.58 16.18 1.29
N HIS A 313 22.56 15.74 0.54
CA HIS A 313 21.44 14.95 1.04
C HIS A 313 21.19 13.72 0.17
N VAL A 314 20.74 12.64 0.78
CA VAL A 314 20.33 11.43 0.07
C VAL A 314 18.99 10.92 0.60
N VAL A 315 18.06 10.57 -0.30
CA VAL A 315 16.84 9.83 0.00
C VAL A 315 17.03 8.39 -0.46
N LEU A 316 17.02 7.45 0.47
CA LEU A 316 16.98 6.02 0.18
C LEU A 316 15.52 5.57 0.06
N ALA A 317 15.03 5.48 -1.18
CA ALA A 317 13.65 5.10 -1.53
C ALA A 317 13.56 3.67 -2.09
N LEU A 318 14.45 2.79 -1.66
CA LEU A 318 14.50 1.37 -2.01
C LEU A 318 14.06 0.50 -0.83
N PRO A 319 13.39 -0.64 -1.07
CA PRO A 319 12.98 -1.54 0.03
C PRO A 319 14.19 -2.06 0.81
N PHE A 320 14.01 -2.32 2.10
CA PHE A 320 15.10 -2.86 2.93
C PHE A 320 15.58 -4.24 2.45
N SER A 321 14.73 -5.04 1.78
CA SER A 321 15.14 -6.27 1.11
C SER A 321 16.28 -6.07 0.11
N LEU A 322 16.36 -4.90 -0.54
CA LEU A 322 17.45 -4.51 -1.45
C LEU A 322 18.58 -3.79 -0.72
N LEU A 323 18.27 -2.92 0.23
CA LEU A 323 19.29 -2.19 0.99
C LEU A 323 20.23 -3.13 1.75
N ARG A 324 19.77 -4.32 2.15
CA ARG A 324 20.61 -5.40 2.71
C ARG A 324 21.76 -5.83 1.79
N GLY A 325 21.60 -5.68 0.48
CA GLY A 325 22.63 -5.99 -0.52
C GLY A 325 23.59 -4.83 -0.81
N VAL A 326 23.33 -3.64 -0.27
CA VAL A 326 24.18 -2.46 -0.42
C VAL A 326 25.22 -2.44 0.71
N ASN A 327 26.44 -2.05 0.41
CA ASN A 327 27.44 -1.82 1.45
C ASN A 327 27.16 -0.48 2.16
N PHE A 328 26.48 -0.55 3.28
CA PHE A 328 26.19 0.60 4.15
C PHE A 328 27.00 0.62 5.45
N SER A 329 28.04 -0.22 5.58
CA SER A 329 28.87 -0.35 6.79
C SER A 329 29.52 0.95 7.25
N LYS A 330 29.69 1.90 6.31
CA LYS A 330 30.26 3.24 6.56
C LYS A 330 29.23 4.38 6.43
N ALA A 331 27.94 4.06 6.39
CA ALA A 331 26.88 5.06 6.24
C ALA A 331 26.57 5.83 7.54
N GLY A 332 27.09 5.39 8.69
CA GLY A 332 26.85 6.04 9.98
C GLY A 332 25.50 5.71 10.59
N PHE A 333 24.84 4.61 10.16
CA PHE A 333 23.57 4.17 10.74
C PHE A 333 23.80 3.60 12.14
N ASN A 334 22.89 3.93 13.06
CA ASN A 334 22.92 3.37 14.41
C ASN A 334 22.53 1.87 14.42
N ALA A 335 22.72 1.21 15.57
CA ALA A 335 22.45 -0.21 15.71
C ALA A 335 20.98 -0.58 15.45
N VAL A 336 20.03 0.26 15.90
CA VAL A 336 18.60 0.00 15.74
C VAL A 336 18.18 0.12 14.27
N LYS A 337 18.66 1.16 13.57
CA LYS A 337 18.46 1.31 12.11
C LYS A 337 19.04 0.13 11.35
N THR A 338 20.27 -0.29 11.69
CA THR A 338 20.91 -1.46 11.07
C THR A 338 20.10 -2.72 11.29
N THR A 339 19.54 -2.90 12.49
CA THR A 339 18.64 -4.02 12.80
C THR A 339 17.37 -3.96 11.96
N ALA A 340 16.73 -2.79 11.87
CA ALA A 340 15.53 -2.60 11.05
C ALA A 340 15.78 -2.96 9.57
N ILE A 341 16.89 -2.48 8.99
CA ILE A 341 17.28 -2.80 7.61
C ILE A 341 17.46 -4.33 7.44
N ASN A 342 18.13 -4.99 8.36
CA ASN A 342 18.48 -6.40 8.23
C ASN A 342 17.31 -7.34 8.51
N GLU A 343 16.34 -6.98 9.38
CA GLU A 343 15.38 -7.94 9.92
C GLU A 343 13.92 -7.68 9.52
N LEU A 344 13.53 -6.45 9.13
CA LEU A 344 12.15 -6.16 8.76
C LEU A 344 11.64 -7.18 7.73
N GLY A 345 10.47 -7.77 7.98
CA GLY A 345 9.87 -8.76 7.11
C GLY A 345 9.63 -8.22 5.70
N MET A 346 9.65 -9.11 4.71
CA MET A 346 9.26 -8.81 3.33
C MET A 346 8.34 -9.92 2.85
N GLY A 347 7.13 -9.57 2.46
CA GLY A 347 6.07 -10.49 2.07
C GLY A 347 6.36 -11.23 0.76
N THR A 348 5.70 -12.34 0.59
CA THR A 348 5.86 -13.24 -0.57
C THR A 348 4.62 -13.31 -1.44
N ASN A 349 3.79 -12.26 -1.43
CA ASN A 349 2.58 -12.23 -2.25
C ASN A 349 2.88 -12.41 -3.73
N ALA A 350 1.95 -13.12 -4.38
CA ALA A 350 1.93 -13.31 -5.81
C ALA A 350 0.51 -13.10 -6.35
N LYS A 351 0.42 -12.65 -7.60
CA LYS A 351 -0.82 -12.49 -8.34
C LYS A 351 -0.83 -13.40 -9.56
N VAL A 352 -1.96 -14.05 -9.82
CA VAL A 352 -2.23 -14.72 -11.09
C VAL A 352 -3.56 -14.18 -11.62
N HIS A 353 -3.51 -13.45 -12.73
CA HIS A 353 -4.73 -12.89 -13.34
C HIS A 353 -5.24 -13.82 -14.44
N LEU A 354 -6.51 -14.14 -14.40
CA LEU A 354 -7.18 -14.94 -15.39
C LEU A 354 -8.33 -14.16 -16.00
N GLN A 355 -8.47 -14.22 -17.34
CA GLN A 355 -9.62 -13.64 -18.02
C GLN A 355 -10.66 -14.69 -18.36
N PHE A 356 -11.92 -14.33 -18.10
CA PHE A 356 -13.09 -15.16 -18.34
C PHE A 356 -13.97 -14.57 -19.44
N SER A 357 -14.73 -15.40 -20.15
CA SER A 357 -15.62 -15.01 -21.23
C SER A 357 -16.75 -14.06 -20.79
N SER A 358 -17.13 -14.11 -19.53
CA SER A 358 -18.09 -13.21 -18.87
C SER A 358 -17.72 -13.03 -17.39
N ARG A 359 -18.41 -12.12 -16.71
CA ARG A 359 -18.33 -11.94 -15.24
C ARG A 359 -19.32 -12.86 -14.53
N PHE A 360 -19.24 -14.17 -14.81
CA PHE A 360 -20.20 -15.20 -14.40
C PHE A 360 -20.44 -15.30 -12.90
N TRP A 361 -19.48 -14.91 -12.07
CA TRP A 361 -19.61 -14.86 -10.61
C TRP A 361 -20.70 -13.91 -10.14
N ARG A 362 -21.01 -12.86 -10.91
CA ARG A 362 -22.07 -11.90 -10.60
C ARG A 362 -23.45 -12.55 -10.65
N ASP A 363 -23.68 -13.47 -11.58
CA ASP A 363 -24.92 -14.24 -11.70
C ASP A 363 -25.09 -15.23 -10.53
N GLN A 364 -24.01 -15.52 -9.81
CA GLN A 364 -23.98 -16.36 -8.60
C GLN A 364 -24.06 -15.55 -7.31
N GLY A 365 -24.34 -14.24 -7.39
CA GLY A 365 -24.41 -13.34 -6.24
C GLY A 365 -23.06 -12.99 -5.64
N CYS A 366 -21.94 -13.17 -6.37
CA CYS A 366 -20.59 -12.87 -5.91
C CYS A 366 -20.05 -11.58 -6.55
N THR A 367 -19.39 -10.74 -5.74
CA THR A 367 -18.63 -9.57 -6.24
C THR A 367 -17.38 -9.94 -7.05
N GLY A 368 -16.99 -11.23 -7.03
CA GLY A 368 -15.69 -11.72 -7.48
C GLY A 368 -14.70 -11.87 -6.33
N GLU A 369 -15.03 -11.35 -5.15
CA GLU A 369 -14.22 -11.54 -3.95
C GLU A 369 -14.59 -12.84 -3.24
N THR A 370 -13.58 -13.69 -3.02
CA THR A 370 -13.77 -14.95 -2.29
C THR A 370 -12.60 -15.22 -1.35
N TYR A 371 -12.88 -15.88 -0.22
CA TYR A 371 -11.86 -16.38 0.72
C TYR A 371 -12.02 -17.88 0.91
N SER A 372 -10.89 -18.63 0.95
CA SER A 372 -10.97 -20.08 1.10
C SER A 372 -9.68 -20.71 1.60
N ASP A 373 -9.83 -21.82 2.31
CA ASP A 373 -8.75 -22.75 2.70
C ASP A 373 -8.46 -23.82 1.64
N ARG A 374 -9.07 -23.75 0.44
CA ARG A 374 -8.92 -24.74 -0.63
C ARG A 374 -7.57 -24.66 -1.39
N GLY A 375 -6.67 -23.79 -0.93
CA GLY A 375 -5.32 -23.63 -1.49
C GLY A 375 -5.12 -22.38 -2.35
N TYR A 376 -6.19 -21.70 -2.78
CA TYR A 376 -6.07 -20.46 -3.55
C TYR A 376 -6.11 -19.18 -2.68
N GLN A 377 -6.55 -19.24 -1.44
CA GLN A 377 -6.66 -18.18 -0.45
C GLN A 377 -7.70 -17.09 -0.80
N ASN A 378 -7.47 -16.25 -1.81
CA ASN A 378 -8.34 -15.11 -2.10
C ASN A 378 -8.45 -14.83 -3.60
N THR A 379 -9.58 -14.24 -4.00
CA THR A 379 -9.81 -13.65 -5.32
C THR A 379 -10.54 -12.33 -5.21
N TRP A 380 -10.40 -11.46 -6.23
CA TRP A 380 -11.32 -10.34 -6.47
C TRP A 380 -11.44 -10.03 -7.96
N GLU A 381 -12.50 -9.31 -8.33
CA GLU A 381 -12.68 -8.85 -9.71
C GLU A 381 -11.81 -7.62 -10.01
N VAL A 382 -10.81 -7.78 -10.87
CA VAL A 382 -9.91 -6.71 -11.35
C VAL A 382 -10.59 -5.85 -12.40
N SER A 383 -11.55 -6.42 -13.16
CA SER A 383 -12.25 -5.72 -14.26
C SER A 383 -13.38 -4.80 -13.80
N ARG A 384 -13.53 -4.55 -12.49
CA ARG A 384 -14.49 -3.54 -11.99
C ARG A 384 -14.22 -2.18 -12.64
N ALA A 385 -15.26 -1.46 -13.01
CA ALA A 385 -15.23 -0.18 -13.74
C ALA A 385 -14.55 -0.23 -15.14
N GLN A 386 -14.11 -1.38 -15.62
CA GLN A 386 -13.56 -1.52 -16.96
C GLN A 386 -14.62 -1.96 -17.98
N ALA A 387 -14.48 -1.49 -19.22
CA ALA A 387 -15.40 -1.82 -20.32
C ALA A 387 -15.30 -3.29 -20.74
N GLY A 388 -16.25 -3.72 -21.59
CA GLY A 388 -16.31 -5.05 -22.15
C GLY A 388 -17.13 -6.03 -21.29
N LYS A 389 -17.51 -7.16 -21.91
CA LYS A 389 -18.29 -8.22 -21.25
C LYS A 389 -17.44 -9.23 -20.47
N ARG A 390 -16.17 -9.33 -20.84
CA ARG A 390 -15.22 -10.23 -20.19
C ARG A 390 -14.92 -9.77 -18.79
N GLY A 391 -14.56 -10.73 -17.93
CA GLY A 391 -14.15 -10.45 -16.56
C GLY A 391 -12.73 -10.89 -16.28
N LEU A 392 -12.03 -10.15 -15.43
CA LEU A 392 -10.74 -10.53 -14.89
C LEU A 392 -10.90 -10.85 -13.40
N LEU A 393 -10.49 -12.06 -13.01
CA LEU A 393 -10.22 -12.38 -11.60
C LEU A 393 -8.73 -12.45 -11.36
N VAL A 394 -8.31 -11.95 -10.23
CA VAL A 394 -6.99 -12.24 -9.69
C VAL A 394 -7.10 -13.36 -8.67
N TRP A 395 -6.20 -14.32 -8.76
CA TRP A 395 -5.85 -15.22 -7.67
C TRP A 395 -4.71 -14.57 -6.89
N TYR A 396 -4.98 -14.21 -5.63
CA TYR A 396 -4.03 -13.55 -4.74
C TYR A 396 -3.60 -14.47 -3.63
N THR A 397 -2.30 -14.59 -3.44
CA THR A 397 -1.70 -15.49 -2.45
C THR A 397 -0.61 -14.80 -1.65
N GLY A 398 -0.36 -15.29 -0.45
CA GLY A 398 0.72 -14.88 0.44
C GLY A 398 1.43 -16.08 1.06
N GLY A 399 2.48 -15.81 1.85
CA GLY A 399 3.21 -16.83 2.59
C GLY A 399 3.77 -17.94 1.69
N ASN A 400 3.66 -19.17 2.15
CA ASN A 400 4.13 -20.36 1.40
C ASN A 400 3.36 -20.57 0.09
N ALA A 401 2.07 -20.24 0.05
CA ALA A 401 1.26 -20.30 -1.18
C ALA A 401 1.77 -19.30 -2.22
N GLY A 402 2.12 -18.07 -1.81
CA GLY A 402 2.72 -17.08 -2.68
C GLY A 402 4.07 -17.52 -3.26
N VAL A 403 4.91 -18.18 -2.45
CA VAL A 403 6.18 -18.78 -2.92
C VAL A 403 5.90 -19.90 -3.94
N ALA A 404 4.91 -20.75 -3.70
CA ALA A 404 4.58 -21.88 -4.58
C ALA A 404 4.13 -21.42 -5.98
N VAL A 405 3.48 -20.27 -6.09
CA VAL A 405 3.09 -19.66 -7.38
C VAL A 405 4.31 -19.36 -8.27
N GLY A 406 5.49 -19.17 -7.70
CA GLY A 406 6.74 -18.97 -8.44
C GLY A 406 7.17 -20.16 -9.31
N SER A 407 6.64 -21.36 -9.06
CA SER A 407 7.00 -22.58 -9.79
C SER A 407 6.16 -22.78 -11.05
N GLY A 408 6.67 -23.57 -12.00
CA GLY A 408 5.97 -23.90 -13.24
C GLY A 408 5.70 -22.69 -14.15
N THR A 409 4.75 -22.86 -15.06
CA THR A 409 4.32 -21.81 -16.01
C THR A 409 3.07 -21.09 -15.51
N PRO A 410 2.77 -19.87 -16.01
CA PRO A 410 1.48 -19.22 -15.73
C PRO A 410 0.27 -20.09 -16.04
N ALA A 411 0.30 -20.84 -17.16
CA ALA A 411 -0.79 -21.75 -17.54
C ALA A 411 -0.96 -22.93 -16.58
N SER A 412 0.14 -23.50 -16.04
CA SER A 412 0.05 -24.56 -15.04
C SER A 412 -0.51 -24.03 -13.71
N GLN A 413 -0.17 -22.81 -13.34
CA GLN A 413 -0.75 -22.14 -12.16
C GLN A 413 -2.24 -21.85 -12.37
N ALA A 414 -2.64 -21.38 -13.54
CA ALA A 414 -4.06 -21.21 -13.87
C ALA A 414 -4.84 -22.51 -13.72
N THR A 415 -4.31 -23.64 -14.23
CA THR A 415 -4.94 -24.97 -14.09
C THR A 415 -5.10 -25.38 -12.63
N THR A 416 -4.10 -25.09 -11.79
CA THR A 416 -4.16 -25.34 -10.34
C THR A 416 -5.24 -24.51 -9.69
N PHE A 417 -5.25 -23.22 -9.95
CA PHE A 417 -6.23 -22.29 -9.42
C PHE A 417 -7.67 -22.68 -9.81
N LEU A 418 -7.91 -22.96 -11.09
CA LEU A 418 -9.23 -23.33 -11.61
C LEU A 418 -9.81 -24.54 -10.89
N LYS A 419 -8.98 -25.57 -10.60
CA LYS A 419 -9.40 -26.75 -9.83
C LYS A 419 -9.80 -26.39 -8.39
N GLN A 420 -9.11 -25.42 -7.79
CA GLN A 420 -9.33 -25.02 -6.40
C GLN A 420 -10.55 -24.10 -6.26
N VAL A 421 -10.77 -23.20 -7.23
CA VAL A 421 -11.86 -22.21 -7.19
C VAL A 421 -13.19 -22.75 -7.73
N GLU A 422 -13.18 -23.75 -8.61
CA GLU A 422 -14.38 -24.31 -9.26
C GLU A 422 -15.48 -24.72 -8.24
N PRO A 423 -15.19 -25.32 -7.06
CA PRO A 423 -16.23 -25.62 -6.08
C PRO A 423 -16.83 -24.39 -5.40
N VAL A 424 -16.20 -23.22 -5.49
CA VAL A 424 -16.65 -21.95 -4.89
C VAL A 424 -17.34 -21.08 -5.94
N LEU A 425 -16.79 -21.04 -7.15
CA LEU A 425 -17.32 -20.34 -8.31
C LEU A 425 -17.51 -21.34 -9.47
N PRO A 426 -18.59 -22.12 -9.46
CA PRO A 426 -18.87 -23.09 -10.51
C PRO A 426 -18.89 -22.45 -11.90
N GLY A 427 -18.25 -23.10 -12.86
CA GLY A 427 -18.11 -22.59 -14.21
C GLY A 427 -16.81 -21.80 -14.46
N ALA A 428 -15.94 -21.64 -13.46
CA ALA A 428 -14.66 -20.99 -13.62
C ALA A 428 -13.80 -21.68 -14.69
N THR A 429 -13.74 -23.03 -14.66
CA THR A 429 -12.94 -23.79 -15.63
C THR A 429 -13.42 -23.62 -17.06
N THR A 430 -14.74 -23.67 -17.28
CA THR A 430 -15.35 -23.57 -18.62
C THR A 430 -15.40 -22.12 -19.12
N GLY A 431 -15.47 -21.15 -18.20
CA GLY A 431 -15.50 -19.72 -18.51
C GLY A 431 -14.14 -19.14 -18.84
N TRP A 432 -13.04 -19.78 -18.44
CA TRP A 432 -11.69 -19.29 -18.70
C TRP A 432 -11.38 -19.29 -20.21
N ASN A 433 -10.90 -18.17 -20.71
CA ASN A 433 -10.61 -17.99 -22.16
C ASN A 433 -9.15 -18.33 -22.55
N GLY A 434 -8.36 -18.91 -21.64
CA GLY A 434 -6.97 -19.28 -21.87
C GLY A 434 -5.95 -18.18 -21.58
N LYS A 435 -6.37 -16.93 -21.32
CA LYS A 435 -5.46 -15.84 -21.02
C LYS A 435 -5.13 -15.78 -19.53
N VAL A 436 -3.84 -15.67 -19.22
CA VAL A 436 -3.29 -15.65 -17.85
C VAL A 436 -1.99 -14.86 -17.79
N THR A 437 -1.79 -14.17 -16.67
CA THR A 437 -0.49 -13.58 -16.28
C THR A 437 -0.11 -14.03 -14.87
N ARG A 438 1.18 -13.90 -14.54
CA ARG A 438 1.69 -14.20 -13.21
C ARG A 438 2.70 -13.16 -12.77
N ASP A 439 2.48 -12.61 -11.59
CA ASP A 439 3.38 -11.68 -10.90
C ASP A 439 3.95 -12.34 -9.66
N TYR A 440 5.23 -12.72 -9.73
CA TYR A 440 5.97 -13.38 -8.66
C TYR A 440 7.02 -12.43 -8.09
N TRP A 441 6.61 -11.58 -7.16
CA TRP A 441 7.44 -10.51 -6.62
C TRP A 441 8.65 -11.00 -5.82
N THR A 442 8.56 -12.17 -5.18
CA THR A 442 9.69 -12.79 -4.48
C THR A 442 10.88 -13.07 -5.40
N GLY A 443 10.62 -13.42 -6.66
CA GLY A 443 11.64 -13.62 -7.68
C GLY A 443 12.04 -12.36 -8.45
N TYR A 444 11.39 -11.23 -8.20
CA TYR A 444 11.73 -10.00 -8.92
C TYR A 444 12.99 -9.36 -8.34
N THR A 445 14.00 -9.19 -9.19
CA THR A 445 15.36 -8.77 -8.80
C THR A 445 15.39 -7.49 -7.99
N TRP A 446 14.54 -6.52 -8.34
CA TRP A 446 14.55 -5.16 -7.79
C TRP A 446 13.51 -4.92 -6.68
N THR A 447 12.96 -6.00 -6.08
CA THR A 447 12.14 -5.91 -4.86
C THR A 447 12.39 -7.07 -3.90
N LYS A 448 12.59 -8.28 -4.42
CA LYS A 448 12.80 -9.54 -3.66
C LYS A 448 11.67 -9.79 -2.65
N GLY A 449 10.44 -9.50 -3.04
CA GLY A 449 9.23 -9.64 -2.26
C GLY A 449 8.19 -8.59 -2.60
N SER A 450 7.00 -8.69 -1.98
CA SER A 450 5.85 -7.83 -2.25
C SER A 450 5.93 -6.49 -1.50
N TYR A 451 5.78 -6.52 -0.18
CA TYR A 451 5.83 -5.36 0.72
C TYR A 451 6.24 -5.79 2.13
N SER A 452 6.50 -4.81 2.99
CA SER A 452 7.02 -5.06 4.33
C SER A 452 5.96 -5.50 5.32
N TYR A 453 6.37 -6.26 6.35
CA TYR A 453 5.53 -6.66 7.47
C TYR A 453 6.35 -6.84 8.75
N TRP A 454 5.68 -6.81 9.90
CA TRP A 454 6.29 -7.00 11.21
C TRP A 454 6.21 -8.47 11.66
N LYS A 455 7.37 -9.07 11.97
CA LYS A 455 7.42 -10.37 12.62
C LYS A 455 7.18 -10.21 14.13
N ALA A 456 6.80 -11.29 14.80
CA ALA A 456 6.65 -11.30 16.25
C ALA A 456 7.91 -10.75 16.95
N GLY A 457 7.71 -9.80 17.85
CA GLY A 457 8.76 -9.08 18.60
C GLY A 457 9.44 -7.94 17.85
N GLN A 458 9.07 -7.61 16.63
CA GLN A 458 9.74 -6.57 15.86
C GLN A 458 9.22 -5.16 16.14
N TYR A 459 7.96 -4.98 16.52
CA TYR A 459 7.45 -3.67 16.91
C TYR A 459 8.24 -3.08 18.08
N THR A 460 8.40 -3.82 19.15
CA THR A 460 9.14 -3.36 20.32
C THR A 460 10.66 -3.40 20.12
N LYS A 461 11.16 -4.06 19.09
CA LYS A 461 12.59 -4.15 18.79
C LYS A 461 13.12 -2.96 18.00
N PHE A 462 12.38 -2.50 16.98
CA PHE A 462 12.87 -1.44 16.08
C PHE A 462 11.79 -0.61 15.37
N SER A 463 10.48 -0.81 15.61
CA SER A 463 9.45 0.01 14.94
C SER A 463 9.63 1.48 15.25
N GLY A 464 9.55 2.32 14.22
CA GLY A 464 9.87 3.73 14.23
C GLY A 464 11.27 4.03 13.66
N ALA A 465 12.24 3.14 13.92
CA ALA A 465 13.60 3.34 13.42
C ALA A 465 13.71 3.28 11.90
N GLU A 466 12.81 2.57 11.20
CA GLU A 466 12.80 2.47 9.73
C GLU A 466 12.59 3.82 9.05
N SER A 467 11.84 4.70 9.69
CA SER A 467 11.55 6.05 9.18
C SER A 467 12.57 7.11 9.60
N GLU A 468 13.27 6.92 10.72
CA GLU A 468 14.22 7.89 11.26
C GLU A 468 15.34 8.19 10.27
N ARG A 469 15.64 9.48 10.05
CA ARG A 469 16.81 9.90 9.27
C ARG A 469 18.13 9.64 10.00
N SER A 470 19.23 9.51 9.26
CA SER A 470 20.58 9.40 9.80
C SER A 470 21.45 10.56 9.27
N GLY A 471 21.51 11.66 10.02
CA GLY A 471 22.07 12.90 9.48
C GLY A 471 21.29 13.35 8.24
N ASN A 472 21.99 13.58 7.13
CA ASN A 472 21.40 13.98 5.86
C ASN A 472 20.99 12.78 4.97
N CYS A 473 20.90 11.58 5.53
CA CYS A 473 20.35 10.40 4.86
C CYS A 473 18.92 10.17 5.34
N HIS A 474 17.96 10.30 4.43
CA HIS A 474 16.53 10.19 4.61
C HIS A 474 16.04 8.86 4.05
N PHE A 475 14.95 8.32 4.60
CA PHE A 475 14.39 7.03 4.18
C PHE A 475 12.95 7.23 3.74
N ALA A 476 12.59 6.70 2.58
CA ALA A 476 11.23 6.75 2.04
C ALA A 476 10.84 5.38 1.45
N GLY A 477 9.55 5.17 1.25
CA GLY A 477 8.98 3.91 0.78
C GLY A 477 7.93 3.40 1.77
N GLU A 478 7.03 2.52 1.31
CA GLU A 478 5.92 2.00 2.13
C GLU A 478 6.39 1.44 3.48
N HIS A 479 7.57 0.81 3.49
CA HIS A 479 8.18 0.21 4.68
C HIS A 479 8.60 1.23 5.76
N THR A 480 8.63 2.52 5.42
CA THR A 480 8.94 3.62 6.32
C THR A 480 7.68 4.43 6.71
N SER A 481 6.51 3.99 6.25
CA SER A 481 5.23 4.52 6.69
C SER A 481 4.79 3.86 7.99
N GLN A 482 4.35 4.67 8.94
CA GLN A 482 3.78 4.15 10.19
C GLN A 482 2.35 3.67 9.97
N ASP A 483 1.54 4.46 9.26
CA ASP A 483 0.10 4.25 9.16
C ASP A 483 -0.32 3.47 7.90
N PHE A 484 0.50 3.52 6.83
CA PHE A 484 0.17 2.96 5.53
C PHE A 484 1.27 2.04 4.99
N GLN A 485 1.90 1.25 5.87
CA GLN A 485 2.86 0.23 5.47
C GLN A 485 2.20 -0.78 4.51
N GLY A 486 2.87 -1.09 3.40
CA GLY A 486 2.36 -2.00 2.36
C GLY A 486 1.51 -1.33 1.28
N TYR A 487 1.08 -0.06 1.45
CA TYR A 487 0.18 0.64 0.52
C TYR A 487 0.91 1.63 -0.39
N LEU A 488 0.29 1.93 -1.54
CA LEU A 488 0.73 3.01 -2.44
C LEU A 488 0.76 4.37 -1.71
N GLN A 489 -0.22 4.59 -0.82
CA GLN A 489 -0.31 5.75 0.04
C GLN A 489 0.96 5.94 0.88
N GLY A 490 1.44 4.87 1.53
CA GLY A 490 2.66 4.93 2.36
C GLY A 490 3.90 5.30 1.56
N ALA A 491 3.96 4.93 0.27
CA ALA A 491 5.04 5.37 -0.59
C ALA A 491 4.97 6.87 -0.87
N VAL A 492 3.78 7.41 -1.19
CA VAL A 492 3.60 8.83 -1.50
C VAL A 492 3.87 9.70 -0.28
N GLU A 493 3.22 9.43 0.85
CA GLU A 493 3.37 10.23 2.09
C GLU A 493 4.82 10.27 2.59
N THR A 494 5.53 9.13 2.51
CA THR A 494 6.92 9.07 2.96
C THR A 494 7.88 9.77 2.01
N GLY A 495 7.56 9.82 0.72
CA GLY A 495 8.24 10.65 -0.25
C GLY A 495 8.08 12.15 0.06
N GLU A 496 6.87 12.59 0.39
CA GLU A 496 6.59 13.97 0.82
C GLU A 496 7.29 14.31 2.14
N ARG A 497 7.28 13.37 3.11
CA ARG A 497 8.03 13.54 4.36
C ARG A 497 9.52 13.74 4.11
N ALA A 498 10.15 12.88 3.31
CA ALA A 498 11.59 12.97 3.03
C ALA A 498 11.96 14.29 2.34
N ALA A 499 11.14 14.76 1.40
CA ALA A 499 11.32 16.07 0.77
C ALA A 499 11.19 17.19 1.81
N SER A 500 10.19 17.14 2.69
CA SER A 500 9.96 18.15 3.73
C SER A 500 11.11 18.23 4.74
N GLU A 501 11.69 17.08 5.12
CA GLU A 501 12.88 17.00 5.97
C GLU A 501 14.07 17.72 5.33
N ILE A 502 14.34 17.47 4.04
CA ILE A 502 15.43 18.12 3.30
C ILE A 502 15.17 19.63 3.20
N LEU A 503 13.95 20.03 2.85
CA LEU A 503 13.60 21.45 2.72
C LEU A 503 13.69 22.20 4.06
N ALA A 504 13.50 21.53 5.19
CA ALA A 504 13.70 22.11 6.50
C ALA A 504 15.18 22.33 6.82
N ASP A 505 16.07 21.44 6.35
CA ASP A 505 17.52 21.56 6.52
C ASP A 505 18.15 22.64 5.59
N LEU A 506 17.49 22.95 4.48
CA LEU A 506 17.99 23.93 3.47
C LEU A 506 17.50 25.37 3.70
N LYS A 507 16.65 25.59 4.71
CA LYS A 507 16.21 26.93 5.15
C LYS A 507 17.23 27.59 6.06
#